data_36e8167d38fa303d476eea2b827fc891
#
_entry.id   36e8167d38fa303d476eea2b827fc891
#
_cell.length_a   1.000
_cell.length_b   1.000
_cell.length_c   1.000
_cell.angle_alpha   90.00
_cell.angle_beta   90.00
_cell.angle_gamma   90.00
#
_symmetry.space_group_name_H-M   'P 1'
#
loop_
_entity.id
_entity.type
_entity.pdbx_description
1 polymer ?
#
loop_
_entity_poly.entity_id
_entity_poly.type
_entity_poly.pdbx_seq_one_letter_code
_entity_poly.pdbx_strand_id
1 'polypeptide(L)'
;MSNETLKAGLAKYHEEVEAKLVKFPERANLEPNRLYTPLDIEGFDYERDLGFPGEYPFTRGVQPTMYRGRFWTMRMYAGFSTAEESNKRYKYLLANGGSGLSCAFDLPTQIGYDSTDPMSEGEVGKVGVAIDSLADVLHSN
;
A
#
# COMPACT_ATOMS: atom_id res chain seq x y z
N MET A 1 -20.08 31.63 0.01
CA MET A 1 -21.39 31.01 0.31
C MET A 1 -21.55 31.05 1.82
N SER A 2 -22.63 31.57 2.37
CA SER A 2 -22.78 31.61 3.83
C SER A 2 -23.11 30.19 4.36
N ASN A 3 -22.75 29.92 5.62
CA ASN A 3 -23.08 28.64 6.27
C ASN A 3 -24.60 28.40 6.31
N GLU A 4 -25.40 29.43 6.37
CA GLU A 4 -26.86 29.29 6.33
C GLU A 4 -27.39 28.84 4.96
N THR A 5 -26.83 29.35 3.87
CA THR A 5 -27.19 28.89 2.51
C THR A 5 -26.81 27.42 2.31
N LEU A 6 -25.65 27.00 2.86
CA LEU A 6 -25.21 25.62 2.79
C LEU A 6 -26.10 24.70 3.63
N LYS A 7 -26.49 25.11 4.85
CA LYS A 7 -27.42 24.36 5.71
C LYS A 7 -28.78 24.16 5.04
N ALA A 8 -29.33 25.21 4.46
CA ALA A 8 -30.61 25.11 3.72
C ALA A 8 -30.53 24.19 2.53
N GLY A 9 -29.45 24.28 1.75
CA GLY A 9 -29.19 23.38 0.61
C GLY A 9 -29.04 21.91 1.03
N LEU A 10 -28.33 21.66 2.14
CA LEU A 10 -28.15 20.32 2.68
C LEU A 10 -29.46 19.71 3.18
N ALA A 11 -30.30 20.50 3.86
CA ALA A 11 -31.63 20.05 4.31
C ALA A 11 -32.50 19.62 3.13
N LYS A 12 -32.55 20.44 2.07
CA LYS A 12 -33.26 20.09 0.85
C LYS A 12 -32.72 18.83 0.17
N TYR A 13 -31.40 18.67 0.09
CA TYR A 13 -30.75 17.48 -0.45
C TYR A 13 -31.16 16.24 0.34
N HIS A 14 -31.16 16.26 1.66
CA HIS A 14 -31.56 15.14 2.49
C HIS A 14 -33.02 14.75 2.24
N GLU A 15 -33.92 15.72 2.22
CA GLU A 15 -35.35 15.49 1.95
C GLU A 15 -35.57 14.83 0.58
N GLU A 16 -34.91 15.29 -0.48
CA GLU A 16 -35.06 14.78 -1.83
C GLU A 16 -34.43 13.38 -2.02
N VAL A 17 -33.37 13.07 -1.28
CA VAL A 17 -32.60 11.83 -1.44
C VAL A 17 -33.07 10.72 -0.51
N GLU A 18 -33.49 11.03 0.72
CA GLU A 18 -33.92 9.99 1.67
C GLU A 18 -35.07 9.13 1.15
N ALA A 19 -36.02 9.73 0.46
CA ALA A 19 -37.15 9.02 -0.15
C ALA A 19 -36.74 8.00 -1.25
N LYS A 20 -35.51 8.13 -1.78
CA LYS A 20 -34.96 7.30 -2.86
C LYS A 20 -33.98 6.25 -2.37
N LEU A 21 -33.72 6.18 -1.07
CA LEU A 21 -32.71 5.27 -0.54
C LEU A 21 -33.21 3.83 -0.49
N VAL A 22 -32.36 2.94 -0.96
CA VAL A 22 -32.47 1.51 -0.67
C VAL A 22 -31.91 1.26 0.71
N LYS A 23 -32.68 0.67 1.61
CA LYS A 23 -32.21 0.24 2.91
C LYS A 23 -31.26 -0.94 2.73
N PHE A 24 -29.99 -0.73 2.96
CA PHE A 24 -29.03 -1.82 3.10
C PHE A 24 -29.07 -2.38 4.52
N PRO A 25 -28.85 -3.70 4.71
CA PRO A 25 -28.71 -4.24 6.06
C PRO A 25 -27.57 -3.54 6.79
N GLU A 26 -27.80 -3.22 8.06
CA GLU A 26 -26.81 -2.58 8.94
C GLU A 26 -25.47 -3.30 8.86
N ARG A 27 -24.47 -2.60 8.38
CA ARG A 27 -23.08 -3.03 8.46
C ARG A 27 -22.47 -2.35 9.68
N ALA A 28 -22.26 -3.15 10.73
CA ALA A 28 -21.50 -2.78 11.93
C ALA A 28 -21.29 -1.28 12.19
N ASN A 29 -21.65 -0.79 13.29
CA ASN A 29 -21.45 0.49 14.03
C ASN A 29 -20.70 1.71 13.41
N LEU A 30 -20.37 1.71 12.14
CA LEU A 30 -19.67 2.78 11.43
C LEU A 30 -20.34 3.01 10.07
N GLU A 31 -21.49 3.67 10.07
CA GLU A 31 -22.04 4.19 8.81
C GLU A 31 -21.45 5.59 8.56
N PRO A 32 -20.54 5.73 7.58
CA PRO A 32 -20.10 7.05 7.17
C PRO A 32 -21.28 7.81 6.57
N ASN A 33 -21.30 9.14 6.75
CA ASN A 33 -22.28 9.98 6.10
C ASN A 33 -22.16 9.83 4.57
N ARG A 34 -23.29 9.90 3.86
CA ARG A 34 -23.30 9.86 2.40
C ARG A 34 -22.63 11.08 1.75
N LEU A 35 -22.64 12.19 2.44
CA LEU A 35 -22.07 13.45 2.01
C LEU A 35 -21.42 14.13 3.21
N TYR A 36 -20.24 14.64 2.99
CA TYR A 36 -19.54 15.51 3.93
C TYR A 36 -19.45 16.92 3.33
N THR A 37 -19.65 17.90 4.15
CA THR A 37 -19.67 19.32 3.77
C THR A 37 -18.73 20.11 4.70
N PRO A 38 -18.44 21.36 4.42
CA PRO A 38 -17.72 22.20 5.37
C PRO A 38 -18.36 22.33 6.75
N LEU A 39 -19.65 22.00 6.90
CA LEU A 39 -20.34 21.99 8.20
C LEU A 39 -19.89 20.83 9.11
N ASP A 40 -19.40 19.74 8.53
CA ASP A 40 -18.94 18.56 9.27
C ASP A 40 -17.54 18.76 9.87
N ILE A 41 -16.84 19.79 9.43
CA ILE A 41 -15.51 20.18 9.89
C ILE A 41 -15.53 21.57 10.55
N GLU A 42 -16.60 21.91 11.25
CA GLU A 42 -16.69 23.15 12.01
C GLU A 42 -15.59 23.20 13.09
N GLY A 43 -14.80 24.27 13.11
CA GLY A 43 -13.62 24.39 14.00
C GLY A 43 -12.34 23.75 13.46
N PHE A 44 -12.36 23.27 12.20
CA PHE A 44 -11.16 22.78 11.54
C PHE A 44 -10.11 23.89 11.41
N ASP A 45 -8.92 23.56 11.87
CA ASP A 45 -7.73 24.40 11.73
C ASP A 45 -6.73 23.72 10.78
N TYR A 46 -6.35 24.42 9.73
CA TYR A 46 -5.53 23.83 8.66
C TYR A 46 -4.17 23.35 9.16
N GLU A 47 -3.48 24.13 10.00
CA GLU A 47 -2.13 23.80 10.47
C GLU A 47 -2.18 22.67 11.51
N ARG A 48 -3.14 22.75 12.44
CA ARG A 48 -3.30 21.76 13.51
C ARG A 48 -3.80 20.41 13.00
N ASP A 49 -4.84 20.43 12.14
CA ASP A 49 -5.61 19.24 11.82
C ASP A 49 -5.20 18.58 10.49
N LEU A 50 -4.59 19.34 9.60
CA LEU A 50 -4.15 18.86 8.29
C LEU A 50 -2.63 18.96 8.11
N GLY A 51 -2.05 20.14 8.34
CA GLY A 51 -0.63 20.41 8.15
C GLY A 51 -0.17 20.43 6.69
N PHE A 52 1.14 20.60 6.51
CA PHE A 52 1.78 20.55 5.20
C PHE A 52 2.36 19.17 4.89
N PRO A 53 2.55 18.82 3.59
CA PRO A 53 3.17 17.55 3.23
C PRO A 53 4.56 17.40 3.85
N GLY A 54 4.84 16.24 4.44
CA GLY A 54 6.12 15.95 5.08
C GLY A 54 6.24 16.42 6.53
N GLU A 55 5.22 17.09 7.06
CA GLU A 55 5.18 17.58 8.43
C GLU A 55 4.10 16.86 9.26
N TYR A 56 4.32 16.81 10.59
CA TYR A 56 3.31 16.29 11.51
C TYR A 56 1.99 17.10 11.38
N PRO A 57 0.83 16.47 11.37
CA PRO A 57 0.48 15.06 11.64
C PRO A 57 0.57 14.10 10.44
N PHE A 58 1.26 14.46 9.35
CA PHE A 58 1.48 13.63 8.16
C PHE A 58 0.21 13.20 7.41
N THR A 59 -0.86 13.92 7.54
CA THR A 59 -2.15 13.63 6.88
C THR A 59 -2.05 13.64 5.36
N ARG A 60 -1.08 14.38 4.81
CA ARG A 60 -0.73 14.43 3.38
C ARG A 60 0.47 13.56 3.02
N GLY A 61 0.89 12.68 3.93
CA GLY A 61 2.02 11.78 3.74
C GLY A 61 3.37 12.41 4.07
N VAL A 62 4.39 11.57 4.05
CA VAL A 62 5.77 11.90 4.47
C VAL A 62 6.61 12.61 3.40
N GLN A 63 6.10 12.71 2.17
CA GLN A 63 6.85 13.30 1.05
C GLN A 63 6.50 14.77 0.87
N PRO A 64 7.40 15.73 1.21
CA PRO A 64 7.10 17.16 1.13
C PRO A 64 6.81 17.63 -0.28
N THR A 65 7.36 16.96 -1.30
CA THR A 65 7.11 17.29 -2.71
C THR A 65 5.84 16.64 -3.27
N MET A 66 5.13 15.82 -2.49
CA MET A 66 3.98 15.01 -2.92
C MET A 66 4.29 14.24 -4.22
N TYR A 67 5.47 13.64 -4.26
CA TYR A 67 6.02 12.85 -5.40
C TYR A 67 6.30 13.65 -6.69
N ARG A 68 6.33 14.99 -6.63
CA ARG A 68 6.70 15.83 -7.77
C ARG A 68 8.22 15.94 -7.96
N GLY A 69 9.01 15.73 -6.91
CA GLY A 69 10.47 15.66 -6.99
C GLY A 69 11.00 14.27 -7.35
N ARG A 70 10.33 13.25 -6.83
CA ARG A 70 10.63 11.84 -7.12
C ARG A 70 9.36 11.03 -6.98
N PHE A 71 9.11 10.14 -7.94
CA PHE A 71 7.99 9.20 -7.86
C PHE A 71 8.20 8.16 -6.75
N TRP A 72 7.14 7.47 -6.40
CA TRP A 72 7.16 6.28 -5.54
C TRP A 72 8.02 5.18 -6.16
N THR A 73 8.52 4.30 -5.32
CA THR A 73 9.27 3.13 -5.78
C THR A 73 8.30 2.11 -6.37
N MET A 74 8.53 1.74 -7.62
CA MET A 74 7.89 0.60 -8.26
C MET A 74 8.68 -0.65 -7.87
N ARG A 75 8.19 -1.36 -6.85
CA ARG A 75 8.86 -2.50 -6.24
C ARG A 75 8.12 -3.78 -6.54
N MET A 76 8.86 -4.77 -7.03
CA MET A 76 8.33 -6.12 -7.25
C MET A 76 8.89 -7.08 -6.20
N TYR A 77 8.03 -7.89 -5.59
CA TYR A 77 8.41 -9.04 -4.77
C TYR A 77 8.59 -10.23 -5.69
N ALA A 78 9.81 -10.71 -5.85
CA ALA A 78 10.16 -11.76 -6.79
C ALA A 78 11.32 -12.61 -6.28
N GLY A 79 11.36 -13.85 -6.70
CA GLY A 79 12.37 -14.83 -6.43
C GLY A 79 11.83 -16.22 -6.78
N PHE A 80 12.66 -17.03 -7.38
CA PHE A 80 12.31 -18.42 -7.70
C PHE A 80 13.58 -19.21 -8.07
N SER A 81 13.54 -20.50 -7.88
CA SER A 81 14.61 -21.42 -8.31
C SER A 81 15.98 -21.05 -7.71
N THR A 82 16.99 -20.86 -8.53
CA THR A 82 18.34 -20.53 -8.11
C THR A 82 18.59 -19.03 -8.01
N ALA A 83 19.70 -18.66 -7.39
CA ALA A 83 20.16 -17.27 -7.29
C ALA A 83 20.35 -16.64 -8.68
N GLU A 84 20.94 -17.38 -9.64
CA GLU A 84 21.18 -16.89 -11.01
C GLU A 84 19.88 -16.64 -11.77
N GLU A 85 18.89 -17.52 -11.65
CA GLU A 85 17.59 -17.33 -12.31
C GLU A 85 16.83 -16.15 -11.71
N SER A 86 16.88 -16.00 -10.40
CA SER A 86 16.32 -14.84 -9.71
C SER A 86 17.01 -13.54 -10.12
N ASN A 87 18.34 -13.52 -10.24
CA ASN A 87 19.11 -12.37 -10.74
C ASN A 87 18.69 -11.95 -12.16
N LYS A 88 18.54 -12.91 -13.07
CA LYS A 88 18.04 -12.62 -14.42
C LYS A 88 16.66 -11.96 -14.37
N ARG A 89 15.78 -12.44 -13.50
CA ARG A 89 14.45 -11.86 -13.30
C ARG A 89 14.53 -10.45 -12.73
N TYR A 90 15.39 -10.18 -11.77
CA TYR A 90 15.59 -8.85 -11.20
C TYR A 90 16.09 -7.84 -12.24
N LYS A 91 17.08 -8.24 -13.03
CA LYS A 91 17.58 -7.41 -14.15
C LYS A 91 16.48 -7.09 -15.17
N TYR A 92 15.65 -8.08 -15.48
CA TYR A 92 14.49 -7.88 -16.35
C TYR A 92 13.50 -6.87 -15.75
N LEU A 93 13.15 -6.99 -14.46
CA LEU A 93 12.22 -6.09 -13.78
C LEU A 93 12.74 -4.65 -13.76
N LEU A 94 14.02 -4.46 -13.47
CA LEU A 94 14.65 -3.12 -13.48
C LEU A 94 14.68 -2.52 -14.90
N ALA A 95 14.99 -3.30 -15.91
CA ALA A 95 14.99 -2.86 -17.32
C ALA A 95 13.59 -2.47 -17.82
N ASN A 96 12.53 -3.00 -17.21
CA ASN A 96 11.14 -2.72 -17.54
C ASN A 96 10.44 -1.72 -16.60
N GLY A 97 11.22 -0.85 -15.95
CA GLY A 97 10.69 0.28 -15.18
C GLY A 97 10.54 0.04 -13.69
N GLY A 98 10.95 -1.10 -13.18
CA GLY A 98 11.09 -1.32 -11.74
C GLY A 98 12.17 -0.39 -11.17
N SER A 99 11.93 0.16 -9.99
CA SER A 99 12.88 1.04 -9.28
C SER A 99 13.27 0.51 -7.91
N GLY A 100 12.83 -0.69 -7.56
CA GLY A 100 13.19 -1.39 -6.34
C GLY A 100 12.88 -2.87 -6.46
N LEU A 101 13.56 -3.65 -5.64
CA LEU A 101 13.40 -5.10 -5.57
C LEU A 101 13.13 -5.53 -4.14
N SER A 102 12.34 -6.59 -3.99
CA SER A 102 12.18 -7.35 -2.74
C SER A 102 12.35 -8.82 -3.07
N CYS A 103 13.30 -9.45 -2.40
CA CYS A 103 13.61 -10.86 -2.62
C CYS A 103 12.55 -11.75 -1.93
N ALA A 104 11.98 -12.68 -2.70
CA ALA A 104 11.17 -13.77 -2.17
C ALA A 104 12.08 -14.97 -1.96
N PHE A 105 12.28 -15.38 -0.70
CA PHE A 105 12.99 -16.61 -0.36
C PHE A 105 12.04 -17.80 -0.40
N ASP A 106 12.56 -18.96 -0.73
CA ASP A 106 11.81 -20.20 -0.65
C ASP A 106 11.52 -20.62 0.80
N LEU A 107 10.65 -21.58 1.00
CA LEU A 107 10.24 -22.00 2.32
C LEU A 107 11.40 -22.53 3.19
N PRO A 108 12.30 -23.41 2.69
CA PRO A 108 13.46 -23.84 3.45
C PRO A 108 14.31 -22.68 3.96
N THR A 109 14.66 -21.74 3.10
CA THR A 109 15.42 -20.55 3.49
C THR A 109 14.71 -19.72 4.57
N GLN A 110 13.39 -19.54 4.46
CA GLN A 110 12.61 -18.75 5.44
C GLN A 110 12.60 -19.39 6.83
N ILE A 111 12.56 -20.71 6.91
CA ILE A 111 12.50 -21.45 8.19
C ILE A 111 13.87 -21.89 8.70
N GLY A 112 14.94 -21.64 7.93
CA GLY A 112 16.31 -21.88 8.34
C GLY A 112 16.83 -23.28 8.05
N TYR A 113 16.28 -23.95 7.05
CA TYR A 113 16.82 -25.22 6.54
C TYR A 113 17.70 -24.98 5.31
N ASP A 114 18.73 -25.79 5.20
CA ASP A 114 19.57 -25.91 4.01
C ASP A 114 18.81 -26.66 2.91
N SER A 115 19.10 -26.36 1.64
CA SER A 115 18.47 -27.04 0.50
C SER A 115 18.70 -28.55 0.47
N THR A 116 19.75 -29.03 1.14
CA THR A 116 20.08 -30.46 1.25
C THR A 116 19.41 -31.17 2.43
N ASP A 117 18.71 -30.40 3.29
CA ASP A 117 18.00 -30.99 4.44
C ASP A 117 16.81 -31.83 3.95
N PRO A 118 16.58 -33.05 4.52
CA PRO A 118 15.42 -33.85 4.16
C PRO A 118 14.07 -33.16 4.31
N MET A 119 13.95 -32.18 5.22
CA MET A 119 12.74 -31.40 5.40
C MET A 119 12.50 -30.38 4.27
N SER A 120 13.51 -30.15 3.44
CA SER A 120 13.42 -29.22 2.30
C SER A 120 12.92 -29.87 1.02
N GLU A 121 12.77 -31.21 1.03
CA GLU A 121 12.39 -31.97 -0.17
C GLU A 121 11.06 -31.49 -0.77
N GLY A 122 11.10 -31.15 -2.05
CA GLY A 122 9.93 -30.64 -2.80
C GLY A 122 9.58 -29.19 -2.60
N GLU A 123 10.30 -28.45 -1.76
CA GLU A 123 10.05 -27.02 -1.52
C GLU A 123 11.20 -26.08 -1.95
N VAL A 124 12.37 -26.65 -2.28
CA VAL A 124 13.55 -25.88 -2.70
C VAL A 124 13.26 -25.12 -4.00
N GLY A 125 13.42 -23.80 -3.95
CA GLY A 125 13.24 -22.90 -5.10
C GLY A 125 11.82 -22.76 -5.62
N LYS A 126 10.81 -23.29 -4.92
CA LYS A 126 9.43 -23.41 -5.42
C LYS A 126 8.63 -22.10 -5.30
N VAL A 127 8.64 -21.47 -4.14
CA VAL A 127 7.87 -20.22 -3.86
C VAL A 127 8.77 -19.00 -3.68
N GLY A 128 10.06 -19.16 -3.91
CA GLY A 128 11.08 -18.14 -3.77
C GLY A 128 12.44 -18.71 -4.16
N VAL A 129 13.48 -17.90 -4.06
CA VAL A 129 14.85 -18.31 -4.33
C VAL A 129 15.44 -19.09 -3.17
N ALA A 130 16.11 -20.19 -3.46
CA ALA A 130 16.88 -20.94 -2.48
C ALA A 130 18.21 -20.21 -2.19
N ILE A 131 18.48 -19.99 -0.92
CA ILE A 131 19.70 -19.34 -0.42
C ILE A 131 20.29 -20.20 0.71
N ASP A 132 21.38 -20.85 0.42
CA ASP A 132 22.09 -21.69 1.37
C ASP A 132 23.36 -21.04 1.90
N SER A 133 23.88 -20.02 1.18
CA SER A 133 25.15 -19.40 1.49
C SER A 133 25.20 -17.91 1.12
N LEU A 134 26.23 -17.22 1.61
CA LEU A 134 26.52 -15.85 1.20
C LEU A 134 26.79 -15.74 -0.31
N ALA A 135 27.32 -16.80 -0.93
CA ALA A 135 27.58 -16.81 -2.36
C ALA A 135 26.27 -16.69 -3.15
N ASP A 136 25.20 -17.36 -2.74
CA ASP A 136 23.88 -17.27 -3.38
C ASP A 136 23.30 -15.85 -3.27
N VAL A 137 23.46 -15.21 -2.11
CA VAL A 137 23.05 -13.81 -1.93
C VAL A 137 23.80 -12.87 -2.89
N LEU A 138 25.10 -13.07 -3.04
CA LEU A 138 25.94 -12.26 -3.94
C LEU A 138 25.60 -12.50 -5.41
N HIS A 139 25.21 -13.72 -5.79
CA HIS A 139 24.78 -14.05 -7.13
C HIS A 139 23.35 -13.58 -7.46
N SER A 140 22.49 -13.44 -6.46
CA SER A 140 21.12 -12.96 -6.64
C SER A 140 21.01 -11.45 -6.81
N ASN A 141 22.07 -10.69 -6.53
CA ASN A 141 22.14 -9.24 -6.69
C ASN A 141 23.02 -8.85 -7.91
#